data_7ee2a65a3161bb57c2286d9dc0748f92
#
_entry.id   7ee2a65a3161bb57c2286d9dc0748f92
#
_cell.length_a   1.000
_cell.length_b   1.000
_cell.length_c   1.000
_cell.angle_alpha   90.00
_cell.angle_beta   90.00
_cell.angle_gamma   90.00
#
_symmetry.space_group_name_H-M   'P 1'
#
loop_
_entity.id
_entity.type
_entity.pdbx_description
1 polymer ?
#
loop_
_entity_poly.entity_id
_entity_poly.type
_entity_poly.pdbx_seq_one_letter_code
_entity_poly.pdbx_strand_id
1 'polypeptide(L)'
;MAERDRDYIGFATLPDQVHRKSVKRGFEFTLMVVGESGLGKSTLINSLFLEDLYKNRKIPDVNERTHKTTTIEKKTMEIEERGVRVRLSVIDTPGFGDAVNCEDSWKVCTNYIDEQFRQYFTDESGLNRRNIQDNRVHCCLYFVPPWGHSLRQMDLEMLKRLHRKVNIVLVIAKADTLTASEVEKLKKNILHDIKEHDIQMYEFPECDSDEDEEFKQQDRELKASVPFAVVGSNTILEVAGRKVRGRQYPWGVVDVENPKHSDFIKLRTMLISTHMQDLKDVTEDVHYENFRAQCISQISQHARERGKLKRDSTPYDSDISETDRLLLQKDEEIRRMQEMLNQMQEKLKETAQDTRKLESVIDV
;
A
#
# COMPACT_ATOMS: atom_id res chain seq x y z
N MET A 1 -31.20 -40.76 22.85
CA MET A 1 -30.68 -40.82 21.49
C MET A 1 -30.80 -39.44 20.92
N ALA A 2 -29.67 -38.76 20.72
CA ALA A 2 -29.65 -37.40 20.23
C ALA A 2 -30.16 -37.35 18.78
N GLU A 3 -31.16 -36.53 18.53
CA GLU A 3 -31.54 -36.13 17.16
C GLU A 3 -30.31 -35.59 16.46
N ARG A 4 -29.82 -36.29 15.47
CA ARG A 4 -28.79 -35.77 14.57
C ARG A 4 -29.43 -34.70 13.75
N ASP A 5 -28.98 -33.46 13.91
CA ASP A 5 -29.22 -32.34 13.02
C ASP A 5 -28.93 -32.79 11.58
N ARG A 6 -29.96 -33.19 10.85
CA ARG A 6 -29.85 -33.69 9.46
C ARG A 6 -29.70 -32.57 8.44
N ASP A 7 -29.75 -31.30 8.88
CA ASP A 7 -29.74 -30.13 8.01
C ASP A 7 -28.41 -29.37 7.99
N TYR A 8 -27.35 -29.90 8.68
CA TYR A 8 -26.04 -29.26 8.68
C TYR A 8 -25.18 -29.81 7.53
N ILE A 9 -25.09 -29.07 6.43
CA ILE A 9 -24.30 -29.41 5.24
C ILE A 9 -22.79 -29.11 5.49
N GLY A 10 -22.47 -28.22 6.44
CA GLY A 10 -21.09 -27.89 6.80
C GLY A 10 -20.56 -26.57 6.23
N PHE A 11 -21.37 -25.77 5.57
CA PHE A 11 -20.94 -24.47 5.05
C PHE A 11 -20.46 -23.49 6.13
N ALA A 12 -20.93 -23.61 7.37
CA ALA A 12 -20.45 -22.81 8.50
C ALA A 12 -18.94 -22.98 8.80
N THR A 13 -18.28 -24.01 8.23
CA THR A 13 -16.83 -24.21 8.36
C THR A 13 -16.02 -23.49 7.27
N LEU A 14 -16.66 -22.87 6.28
CA LEU A 14 -15.97 -22.15 5.20
C LEU A 14 -15.09 -20.99 5.71
N PRO A 15 -15.53 -20.13 6.65
CA PRO A 15 -14.67 -19.09 7.23
C PRO A 15 -13.38 -19.66 7.82
N ASP A 16 -13.46 -20.79 8.54
CA ASP A 16 -12.27 -21.45 9.13
C ASP A 16 -11.32 -22.01 8.06
N GLN A 17 -11.85 -22.45 6.92
CA GLN A 17 -11.03 -22.93 5.80
C GLN A 17 -10.29 -21.77 5.13
N VAL A 18 -10.98 -20.64 4.90
CA VAL A 18 -10.38 -19.42 4.37
C VAL A 18 -9.32 -18.90 5.32
N HIS A 19 -9.63 -18.81 6.61
CA HIS A 19 -8.68 -18.39 7.65
C HIS A 19 -7.43 -19.26 7.66
N ARG A 20 -7.57 -20.60 7.69
CA ARG A 20 -6.42 -21.53 7.64
C ARG A 20 -5.58 -21.36 6.38
N LYS A 21 -6.21 -21.12 5.23
CA LYS A 21 -5.49 -20.89 3.97
C LYS A 21 -4.72 -19.57 4.01
N SER A 22 -5.32 -18.51 4.53
CA SER A 22 -4.70 -17.18 4.67
C SER A 22 -3.52 -17.22 5.64
N VAL A 23 -3.68 -17.86 6.80
CA VAL A 23 -2.59 -18.03 7.78
C VAL A 23 -1.42 -18.83 7.19
N LYS A 24 -1.68 -19.87 6.39
CA LYS A 24 -0.62 -20.65 5.72
C LYS A 24 0.13 -19.84 4.67
N ARG A 25 -0.59 -19.00 3.91
CA ARG A 25 0.00 -18.14 2.89
C ARG A 25 0.82 -17.00 3.52
N GLY A 26 0.41 -16.55 4.70
CA GLY A 26 0.90 -15.33 5.34
C GLY A 26 0.29 -14.08 4.73
N PHE A 27 0.55 -12.95 5.36
CA PHE A 27 0.05 -11.64 4.93
C PHE A 27 1.23 -10.77 4.47
N GLU A 28 1.04 -10.03 3.40
CA GLU A 28 1.99 -9.04 2.91
C GLU A 28 1.38 -7.65 3.07
N PHE A 29 2.14 -6.73 3.64
CA PHE A 29 1.72 -5.35 3.79
C PHE A 29 2.88 -4.41 3.51
N THR A 30 2.64 -3.42 2.67
CA THR A 30 3.65 -2.44 2.29
C THR A 30 3.23 -1.04 2.73
N LEU A 31 4.02 -0.45 3.60
CA LEU A 31 3.83 0.87 4.17
C LEU A 31 4.86 1.84 3.61
N MET A 32 4.41 2.93 3.00
CA MET A 32 5.26 4.03 2.57
C MET A 32 5.20 5.15 3.60
N VAL A 33 6.33 5.79 3.84
CA VAL A 33 6.45 6.90 4.80
C VAL A 33 6.98 8.12 4.08
N VAL A 34 6.19 9.19 4.04
CA VAL A 34 6.49 10.43 3.30
C VAL A 34 6.44 11.62 4.24
N GLY A 35 7.30 12.60 4.04
CA GLY A 35 7.32 13.83 4.83
C GLY A 35 8.71 14.43 4.91
N GLU A 36 8.78 15.62 5.47
CA GLU A 36 10.01 16.38 5.64
C GLU A 36 11.06 15.64 6.47
N SER A 37 12.33 15.94 6.22
CA SER A 37 13.44 15.41 7.01
C SER A 37 13.33 15.86 8.48
N GLY A 38 13.75 14.99 9.39
CA GLY A 38 13.76 15.30 10.81
C GLY A 38 12.40 15.22 11.54
N LEU A 39 11.29 14.89 10.88
CA LEU A 39 9.98 14.73 11.52
C LEU A 39 9.87 13.48 12.41
N GLY A 40 10.84 12.58 12.38
CA GLY A 40 10.85 11.39 13.21
C GLY A 40 10.16 10.19 12.58
N LYS A 41 10.05 10.13 11.24
CA LYS A 41 9.46 9.02 10.47
C LYS A 41 9.99 7.66 10.91
N SER A 42 11.29 7.44 10.82
CA SER A 42 11.93 6.17 11.20
C SER A 42 11.74 5.83 12.68
N THR A 43 11.72 6.84 13.58
CA THR A 43 11.46 6.64 15.00
C THR A 43 10.03 6.16 15.26
N LEU A 44 9.06 6.72 14.56
CA LEU A 44 7.66 6.30 14.69
C LEU A 44 7.48 4.85 14.19
N ILE A 45 8.09 4.51 13.07
CA ILE A 45 8.03 3.14 12.52
C ILE A 45 8.63 2.13 13.50
N ASN A 46 9.80 2.42 14.08
CA ASN A 46 10.37 1.55 15.13
C ASN A 46 9.42 1.41 16.34
N SER A 47 8.71 2.48 16.68
CA SER A 47 7.73 2.45 17.78
C SER A 47 6.50 1.61 17.43
N LEU A 48 6.00 1.68 16.19
CA LEU A 48 4.80 0.98 15.74
C LEU A 48 4.97 -0.54 15.74
N PHE A 49 6.12 -1.02 15.29
CA PHE A 49 6.38 -2.45 15.12
C PHE A 49 7.23 -3.06 16.23
N LEU A 50 7.53 -2.28 17.28
CA LEU A 50 8.33 -2.68 18.44
C LEU A 50 9.71 -3.27 18.10
N GLU A 51 10.17 -3.09 16.89
CA GLU A 51 11.48 -3.52 16.39
C GLU A 51 12.32 -2.33 15.96
N ASP A 52 13.62 -2.44 16.18
CA ASP A 52 14.57 -1.45 15.69
C ASP A 52 15.00 -1.80 14.26
N LEU A 53 14.18 -1.42 13.30
CA LEU A 53 14.42 -1.60 11.86
C LEU A 53 15.69 -0.91 11.36
N TYR A 54 16.21 0.02 12.16
CA TYR A 54 17.29 0.90 11.79
C TYR A 54 18.55 0.71 12.65
N LYS A 55 18.69 -0.45 13.33
CA LYS A 55 19.85 -0.77 14.22
C LYS A 55 21.20 -0.49 13.58
N ASN A 56 21.32 -0.74 12.29
CA ASN A 56 22.58 -0.61 11.55
C ASN A 56 22.72 0.74 10.83
N ARG A 57 21.78 1.66 11.02
CA ARG A 57 21.87 2.98 10.41
C ARG A 57 22.92 3.80 11.16
N LYS A 58 24.09 3.96 10.55
CA LYS A 58 25.06 4.96 11.01
C LYS A 58 24.38 6.32 10.85
N ILE A 59 24.21 7.05 11.95
CA ILE A 59 23.77 8.44 11.90
C ILE A 59 24.93 9.20 11.26
N PRO A 60 24.79 9.73 10.04
CA PRO A 60 25.86 10.45 9.38
C PRO A 60 26.22 11.68 10.24
N ASP A 61 27.48 12.01 10.28
CA ASP A 61 27.95 13.21 10.97
C ASP A 61 27.33 14.47 10.35
N VAL A 62 27.33 15.57 11.08
CA VAL A 62 26.69 16.84 10.65
C VAL A 62 27.16 17.26 9.24
N ASN A 63 28.43 17.01 8.92
CA ASN A 63 29.00 17.29 7.60
C ASN A 63 28.56 16.30 6.51
N GLU A 64 28.21 15.06 6.84
CA GLU A 64 27.73 14.04 5.93
C GLU A 64 26.22 14.15 5.68
N ARG A 65 25.48 14.84 6.56
CA ARG A 65 24.05 15.11 6.39
C ARG A 65 23.75 16.01 5.19
N THR A 66 24.76 16.67 4.62
CA THR A 66 24.63 17.43 3.36
C THR A 66 24.52 16.53 2.14
N HIS A 67 25.01 15.26 2.20
CA HIS A 67 24.81 14.27 1.15
C HIS A 67 23.59 13.42 1.47
N LYS A 68 22.41 13.93 1.13
CA LYS A 68 21.12 13.27 1.42
C LYS A 68 20.81 12.17 0.46
N THR A 69 20.25 11.09 1.02
CA THR A 69 19.66 9.97 0.26
C THR A 69 18.61 10.51 -0.71
N THR A 70 18.94 10.52 -1.97
CA THR A 70 18.00 10.78 -3.08
C THR A 70 17.24 9.53 -3.51
N THR A 71 17.51 8.39 -2.85
CA THR A 71 16.98 7.08 -3.20
C THR A 71 16.01 6.57 -2.14
N ILE A 72 14.94 5.93 -2.60
CA ILE A 72 13.98 5.24 -1.75
C ILE A 72 14.66 4.01 -1.12
N GLU A 73 14.56 3.85 0.20
CA GLU A 73 15.01 2.67 0.91
C GLU A 73 13.81 1.75 1.22
N LYS A 74 13.84 0.52 0.71
CA LYS A 74 12.88 -0.53 1.07
C LYS A 74 13.51 -1.43 2.14
N LYS A 75 12.81 -1.59 3.26
CA LYS A 75 13.15 -2.56 4.31
C LYS A 75 12.01 -3.54 4.48
N THR A 76 12.31 -4.81 4.43
CA THR A 76 11.34 -5.88 4.61
C THR A 76 11.67 -6.66 5.87
N MET A 77 10.66 -6.96 6.67
CA MET A 77 10.75 -7.77 7.87
C MET A 77 9.63 -8.81 7.89
N GLU A 78 9.89 -9.93 8.51
CA GLU A 78 8.89 -10.95 8.77
C GLU A 78 8.55 -10.94 10.25
N ILE A 79 7.31 -10.69 10.58
CA ILE A 79 6.79 -10.67 11.94
C ILE A 79 5.89 -11.90 12.09
N GLU A 80 6.13 -12.69 13.13
CA GLU A 80 5.27 -13.82 13.47
C GLU A 80 4.66 -13.57 14.85
N GLU A 81 3.34 -13.47 14.90
CA GLU A 81 2.59 -13.33 16.14
C GLU A 81 1.47 -14.37 16.19
N ARG A 82 1.47 -15.20 17.25
CA ARG A 82 0.46 -16.25 17.48
C ARG A 82 0.20 -17.17 16.28
N GLY A 83 1.26 -17.46 15.51
CA GLY A 83 1.18 -18.32 14.33
C GLY A 83 0.74 -17.62 13.04
N VAL A 84 0.45 -16.32 13.10
CA VAL A 84 0.18 -15.48 11.92
C VAL A 84 1.49 -14.85 11.48
N ARG A 85 1.86 -15.06 10.21
CA ARG A 85 3.05 -14.47 9.60
C ARG A 85 2.66 -13.26 8.76
N VAL A 86 3.29 -12.13 9.03
CA VAL A 86 3.13 -10.88 8.26
C VAL A 86 4.49 -10.47 7.71
N ARG A 87 4.57 -10.34 6.40
CA ARG A 87 5.70 -9.75 5.70
C ARG A 87 5.46 -8.26 5.53
N LEU A 88 6.07 -7.48 6.40
CA LEU A 88 5.98 -6.03 6.37
C LEU A 88 7.11 -5.45 5.54
N SER A 89 6.78 -4.66 4.52
CA SER A 89 7.74 -3.84 3.78
C SER A 89 7.53 -2.37 4.14
N VAL A 90 8.57 -1.72 4.63
CA VAL A 90 8.57 -0.28 4.91
C VAL A 90 9.41 0.43 3.85
N ILE A 91 8.81 1.41 3.22
CA ILE A 91 9.42 2.25 2.20
C ILE A 91 9.66 3.63 2.81
N ASP A 92 10.92 3.87 3.18
CA ASP A 92 11.35 5.19 3.66
C ASP A 92 11.72 6.05 2.46
N THR A 93 11.02 7.17 2.30
CA THR A 93 11.31 8.11 1.23
C THR A 93 12.27 9.17 1.71
N PRO A 94 13.13 9.70 0.82
CA PRO A 94 13.96 10.86 1.16
C PRO A 94 13.09 11.98 1.71
N GLY A 95 13.52 12.58 2.81
CA GLY A 95 12.82 13.74 3.34
C GLY A 95 12.87 14.88 2.34
N PHE A 96 11.71 15.41 1.96
CA PHE A 96 11.65 16.61 1.15
C PHE A 96 11.83 17.87 2.02
N GLY A 97 12.05 19.02 1.37
CA GLY A 97 12.27 20.29 2.07
C GLY A 97 13.73 20.61 2.37
N ASP A 98 14.62 19.68 2.16
CA ASP A 98 16.06 19.84 2.42
C ASP A 98 16.84 20.28 1.18
N ALA A 99 16.30 20.08 -0.01
CA ALA A 99 16.91 20.54 -1.25
C ALA A 99 16.42 21.96 -1.60
N VAL A 100 17.30 22.74 -2.26
CA VAL A 100 16.97 24.09 -2.73
C VAL A 100 15.85 24.05 -3.77
N ASN A 101 15.80 23.01 -4.59
CA ASN A 101 14.72 22.75 -5.54
C ASN A 101 13.96 21.49 -5.14
N CYS A 102 12.72 21.68 -4.69
CA CYS A 102 11.83 20.61 -4.27
C CYS A 102 10.68 20.35 -5.27
N GLU A 103 10.70 21.02 -6.43
CA GLU A 103 9.61 20.94 -7.41
C GLU A 103 9.30 19.50 -7.87
N ASP A 104 10.32 18.66 -7.95
CA ASP A 104 10.21 17.27 -8.43
C ASP A 104 10.21 16.20 -7.32
N SER A 105 10.19 16.62 -6.05
CA SER A 105 10.26 15.67 -4.91
C SER A 105 9.11 14.64 -4.91
N TRP A 106 7.95 15.00 -5.42
CA TRP A 106 6.80 14.11 -5.55
C TRP A 106 7.00 13.02 -6.63
N LYS A 107 7.81 13.30 -7.68
CA LYS A 107 8.05 12.34 -8.77
C LYS A 107 8.67 11.05 -8.27
N VAL A 108 9.55 11.12 -7.30
CA VAL A 108 10.22 9.95 -6.73
C VAL A 108 9.20 8.99 -6.11
N CYS A 109 8.26 9.53 -5.33
CA CYS A 109 7.21 8.73 -4.69
C CYS A 109 6.19 8.17 -5.69
N THR A 110 5.71 9.02 -6.61
CA THR A 110 4.71 8.61 -7.61
C THR A 110 5.28 7.58 -8.59
N ASN A 111 6.51 7.78 -9.06
CA ASN A 111 7.16 6.84 -9.96
C ASN A 111 7.39 5.48 -9.30
N TYR A 112 7.73 5.48 -8.01
CA TYR A 112 7.88 4.23 -7.26
C TYR A 112 6.54 3.47 -7.18
N ILE A 113 5.45 4.15 -6.85
CA ILE A 113 4.12 3.53 -6.78
C ILE A 113 3.72 2.97 -8.15
N ASP A 114 3.88 3.77 -9.22
CA ASP A 114 3.55 3.36 -10.59
C ASP A 114 4.40 2.16 -11.04
N GLU A 115 5.67 2.10 -10.64
CA GLU A 115 6.55 0.98 -10.95
C GLU A 115 6.10 -0.31 -10.24
N GLN A 116 5.68 -0.22 -8.95
CA GLN A 116 5.15 -1.40 -8.25
C GLN A 116 3.84 -1.89 -8.88
N PHE A 117 2.95 -0.99 -9.31
CA PHE A 117 1.75 -1.34 -10.04
C PHE A 117 2.05 -1.96 -11.40
N ARG A 118 3.02 -1.41 -12.13
CA ARG A 118 3.45 -1.94 -13.44
C ARG A 118 4.02 -3.35 -13.31
N GLN A 119 4.85 -3.58 -12.29
CA GLN A 119 5.40 -4.90 -12.01
C GLN A 119 4.29 -5.90 -11.71
N TYR A 120 3.37 -5.55 -10.83
CA TYR A 120 2.24 -6.40 -10.49
C TYR A 120 1.36 -6.71 -11.72
N PHE A 121 1.09 -5.71 -12.56
CA PHE A 121 0.35 -5.87 -13.82
C PHE A 121 1.07 -6.82 -14.79
N THR A 122 2.38 -6.73 -14.88
CA THR A 122 3.21 -7.63 -15.71
C THR A 122 3.14 -9.05 -15.19
N ASP A 123 3.27 -9.24 -13.87
CA ASP A 123 3.21 -10.57 -13.24
C ASP A 123 1.80 -11.18 -13.37
N GLU A 124 0.75 -10.39 -13.20
CA GLU A 124 -0.65 -10.80 -13.37
C GLU A 124 -0.94 -11.21 -14.83
N SER A 125 -0.38 -10.50 -15.79
CA SER A 125 -0.55 -10.78 -17.22
C SER A 125 0.28 -11.97 -17.69
N GLY A 126 1.24 -12.44 -16.88
CA GLY A 126 2.12 -13.56 -17.17
C GLY A 126 1.42 -14.92 -17.10
N LEU A 127 2.10 -15.94 -17.63
CA LEU A 127 1.61 -17.33 -17.62
C LEU A 127 1.64 -17.99 -16.23
N ASN A 128 2.56 -17.56 -15.37
CA ASN A 128 2.74 -18.13 -14.03
C ASN A 128 2.20 -17.19 -12.95
N ARG A 129 0.94 -17.38 -12.60
CA ARG A 129 0.23 -16.57 -11.59
C ARG A 129 0.27 -17.16 -10.18
N ARG A 130 0.99 -18.28 -9.95
CA ARG A 130 0.89 -19.02 -8.69
C ARG A 130 1.55 -18.33 -7.51
N ASN A 131 2.55 -17.50 -7.75
CA ASN A 131 3.37 -16.87 -6.69
C ASN A 131 3.62 -15.38 -7.00
N ILE A 132 2.57 -14.65 -7.36
CA ILE A 132 2.67 -13.19 -7.52
C ILE A 132 2.91 -12.60 -6.13
N GLN A 133 4.02 -11.90 -5.99
CA GLN A 133 4.35 -11.18 -4.77
C GLN A 133 3.71 -9.80 -4.81
N ASP A 134 2.90 -9.49 -3.79
CA ASP A 134 2.27 -8.17 -3.68
C ASP A 134 3.25 -7.16 -3.07
N ASN A 135 3.90 -6.39 -3.94
CA ASN A 135 4.78 -5.29 -3.55
C ASN A 135 4.12 -3.91 -3.69
N ARG A 136 2.83 -3.86 -4.03
CA ARG A 136 2.07 -2.61 -4.15
C ARG A 136 2.07 -1.87 -2.81
N VAL A 137 2.06 -0.54 -2.87
CA VAL A 137 2.01 0.29 -1.66
C VAL A 137 0.56 0.34 -1.17
N HIS A 138 0.29 -0.25 0.00
CA HIS A 138 -1.06 -0.33 0.55
C HIS A 138 -1.46 0.90 1.36
N CYS A 139 -0.51 1.53 2.03
CA CYS A 139 -0.74 2.72 2.84
C CYS A 139 0.44 3.68 2.76
N CYS A 140 0.16 4.96 2.70
CA CYS A 140 1.12 6.04 2.79
C CYS A 140 0.87 6.86 4.06
N LEU A 141 1.77 6.77 5.04
CA LEU A 141 1.79 7.68 6.18
C LEU A 141 2.44 8.99 5.76
N TYR A 142 1.64 10.02 5.65
CA TYR A 142 2.12 11.35 5.31
C TYR A 142 2.32 12.19 6.56
N PHE A 143 3.56 12.57 6.83
CA PHE A 143 3.96 13.30 8.03
C PHE A 143 3.85 14.81 7.81
N VAL A 144 2.93 15.42 8.52
CA VAL A 144 2.75 16.87 8.58
C VAL A 144 3.59 17.42 9.75
N PRO A 145 4.37 18.49 9.55
CA PRO A 145 5.11 19.11 10.64
C PRO A 145 4.17 19.77 11.67
N PRO A 146 4.57 19.82 12.95
CA PRO A 146 3.75 20.43 14.00
C PRO A 146 3.76 21.96 13.96
N TRP A 147 4.71 22.55 13.25
CA TRP A 147 4.81 24.00 13.11
C TRP A 147 4.02 24.50 11.89
N GLY A 148 3.48 25.67 12.02
CA GLY A 148 2.61 26.28 11.01
C GLY A 148 1.14 26.26 11.44
N HIS A 149 0.29 26.82 10.59
CA HIS A 149 -1.14 26.94 10.89
C HIS A 149 -2.00 25.94 10.13
N SER A 150 -1.43 25.33 9.08
CA SER A 150 -2.13 24.43 8.17
C SER A 150 -1.14 23.68 7.26
N LEU A 151 -1.62 23.04 6.20
CA LEU A 151 -0.77 22.41 5.19
C LEU A 151 -0.01 23.48 4.39
N ARG A 152 1.26 23.21 4.12
CA ARG A 152 2.07 24.07 3.26
C ARG A 152 1.78 23.78 1.80
N GLN A 153 2.09 24.73 0.92
CA GLN A 153 1.89 24.55 -0.53
C GLN A 153 2.57 23.28 -1.07
N MET A 154 3.76 22.96 -0.56
CA MET A 154 4.47 21.75 -0.94
C MET A 154 3.73 20.47 -0.49
N ASP A 155 3.16 20.47 0.71
CA ASP A 155 2.38 19.36 1.22
C ASP A 155 1.11 19.14 0.37
N LEU A 156 0.43 20.24 -0.01
CA LEU A 156 -0.74 20.20 -0.88
C LEU A 156 -0.41 19.64 -2.27
N GLU A 157 0.69 20.10 -2.89
CA GLU A 157 1.13 19.57 -4.19
C GLU A 157 1.47 18.08 -4.14
N MET A 158 2.16 17.65 -3.08
CA MET A 158 2.48 16.25 -2.86
C MET A 158 1.20 15.41 -2.71
N LEU A 159 0.28 15.82 -1.84
CA LEU A 159 -0.97 15.13 -1.58
C LEU A 159 -1.85 15.05 -2.83
N LYS A 160 -1.98 16.14 -3.62
CA LYS A 160 -2.70 16.14 -4.90
C LYS A 160 -2.17 15.14 -5.93
N ARG A 161 -0.90 14.78 -5.86
CA ARG A 161 -0.29 13.81 -6.77
C ARG A 161 -0.41 12.38 -6.27
N LEU A 162 -0.48 12.17 -4.95
CA LEU A 162 -0.50 10.86 -4.32
C LEU A 162 -1.91 10.30 -4.10
N HIS A 163 -2.91 11.16 -3.80
CA HIS A 163 -4.21 10.73 -3.30
C HIS A 163 -4.99 9.78 -4.23
N ARG A 164 -4.71 9.80 -5.54
CA ARG A 164 -5.34 8.89 -6.51
C ARG A 164 -4.57 7.59 -6.74
N LYS A 165 -3.42 7.44 -6.09
CA LYS A 165 -2.50 6.32 -6.31
C LYS A 165 -2.29 5.44 -5.10
N VAL A 166 -2.55 5.96 -3.91
CA VAL A 166 -2.29 5.26 -2.64
C VAL A 166 -3.22 5.78 -1.54
N ASN A 167 -3.56 4.89 -0.61
CA ASN A 167 -4.29 5.28 0.59
C ASN A 167 -3.44 6.18 1.48
N ILE A 168 -3.86 7.42 1.68
CA ILE A 168 -3.13 8.41 2.48
C ILE A 168 -3.71 8.49 3.87
N VAL A 169 -2.85 8.32 4.87
CA VAL A 169 -3.15 8.55 6.29
C VAL A 169 -2.27 9.69 6.79
N LEU A 170 -2.90 10.78 7.24
CA LEU A 170 -2.16 11.94 7.74
C LEU A 170 -1.74 11.76 9.19
N VAL A 171 -0.49 12.13 9.45
CA VAL A 171 0.13 12.03 10.76
C VAL A 171 0.77 13.37 11.12
N ILE A 172 0.29 14.04 12.16
CA ILE A 172 0.95 15.22 12.72
C ILE A 172 2.11 14.72 13.57
N ALA A 173 3.32 15.04 13.14
CA ALA A 173 4.54 14.59 13.80
C ALA A 173 4.83 15.41 15.06
N LYS A 174 5.55 14.80 16.00
CA LYS A 174 6.05 15.48 17.22
C LYS A 174 4.95 16.27 17.96
N ALA A 175 3.81 15.63 18.16
CA ALA A 175 2.64 16.27 18.79
C ALA A 175 2.92 16.79 20.21
N ASP A 176 3.99 16.32 20.83
CA ASP A 176 4.51 16.78 22.12
C ASP A 176 5.05 18.23 22.12
N THR A 177 5.18 18.84 20.95
CA THR A 177 5.57 20.25 20.81
C THR A 177 4.38 21.21 20.82
N LEU A 178 3.16 20.68 20.79
CA LEU A 178 1.92 21.42 20.73
C LEU A 178 1.09 21.20 22.00
N THR A 179 0.31 22.20 22.37
CA THR A 179 -0.75 22.05 23.38
C THR A 179 -1.96 21.34 22.79
N ALA A 180 -2.84 20.78 23.62
CA ALA A 180 -4.05 20.11 23.16
C ALA A 180 -4.94 21.00 22.29
N SER A 181 -5.08 22.28 22.65
CA SER A 181 -5.86 23.26 21.87
C SER A 181 -5.22 23.57 20.51
N GLU A 182 -3.89 23.60 20.42
CA GLU A 182 -3.17 23.81 19.17
C GLU A 182 -3.29 22.59 18.26
N VAL A 183 -3.21 21.37 18.82
CA VAL A 183 -3.44 20.14 18.07
C VAL A 183 -4.83 20.13 17.43
N GLU A 184 -5.87 20.43 18.21
CA GLU A 184 -7.24 20.50 17.68
C GLU A 184 -7.40 21.56 16.59
N LYS A 185 -6.82 22.74 16.78
CA LYS A 185 -6.86 23.80 15.78
C LYS A 185 -6.14 23.39 14.50
N LEU A 186 -4.96 22.77 14.63
CA LEU A 186 -4.18 22.30 13.48
C LEU A 186 -4.93 21.19 12.73
N LYS A 187 -5.52 20.22 13.45
CA LYS A 187 -6.34 19.16 12.83
C LYS A 187 -7.50 19.77 12.01
N LYS A 188 -8.23 20.73 12.57
CA LYS A 188 -9.35 21.40 11.89
C LYS A 188 -8.90 22.15 10.63
N ASN A 189 -7.79 22.86 10.70
CA ASN A 189 -7.25 23.59 9.56
C ASN A 189 -6.79 22.63 8.45
N ILE A 190 -6.09 21.54 8.79
CA ILE A 190 -5.67 20.51 7.84
C ILE A 190 -6.89 19.89 7.13
N LEU A 191 -7.93 19.52 7.86
CA LEU A 191 -9.15 18.96 7.28
C LEU A 191 -9.88 19.98 6.38
N HIS A 192 -9.81 21.26 6.72
CA HIS A 192 -10.36 22.32 5.89
C HIS A 192 -9.61 22.44 4.55
N ASP A 193 -8.27 22.46 4.58
CA ASP A 193 -7.44 22.51 3.37
C ASP A 193 -7.65 21.30 2.47
N ILE A 194 -7.74 20.11 3.06
CA ILE A 194 -8.01 18.87 2.32
C ILE A 194 -9.33 18.96 1.57
N LYS A 195 -10.37 19.47 2.24
CA LYS A 195 -11.68 19.64 1.64
C LYS A 195 -11.70 20.74 0.58
N GLU A 196 -11.01 21.87 0.82
CA GLU A 196 -10.92 22.99 -0.13
C GLU A 196 -10.21 22.58 -1.43
N HIS A 197 -9.20 21.70 -1.31
CA HIS A 197 -8.40 21.25 -2.46
C HIS A 197 -8.86 19.93 -3.07
N ASP A 198 -10.00 19.39 -2.65
CA ASP A 198 -10.55 18.10 -3.13
C ASP A 198 -9.54 16.93 -3.08
N ILE A 199 -8.80 16.84 -1.97
CA ILE A 199 -7.84 15.78 -1.73
C ILE A 199 -8.55 14.61 -1.07
N GLN A 200 -8.53 13.45 -1.71
CA GLN A 200 -9.12 12.23 -1.16
C GLN A 200 -8.13 11.59 -0.19
N MET A 201 -8.56 11.42 1.04
CA MET A 201 -7.85 10.67 2.06
C MET A 201 -8.41 9.26 2.14
N TYR A 202 -7.71 8.35 2.82
CA TYR A 202 -8.30 7.07 3.17
C TYR A 202 -9.56 7.29 4.01
N GLU A 203 -10.67 6.84 3.51
CA GLU A 203 -11.96 6.86 4.21
C GLU A 203 -12.21 5.51 4.85
N PHE A 204 -12.57 5.53 6.13
CA PHE A 204 -12.92 4.32 6.85
C PHE A 204 -14.23 3.77 6.31
N PRO A 205 -14.34 2.46 6.09
CA PRO A 205 -15.59 1.86 5.67
C PRO A 205 -16.72 2.16 6.68
N GLU A 206 -17.94 2.15 6.20
CA GLU A 206 -19.10 2.24 7.10
C GLU A 206 -19.26 0.91 7.83
N CYS A 207 -19.48 0.99 9.14
CA CYS A 207 -19.75 -0.20 9.94
C CYS A 207 -21.12 -0.77 9.58
N ASP A 208 -21.18 -2.08 9.37
CA ASP A 208 -22.43 -2.78 9.13
C ASP A 208 -23.34 -2.77 10.35
N SER A 209 -24.65 -2.91 10.12
CA SER A 209 -25.66 -2.93 11.21
C SER A 209 -25.43 -4.06 12.20
N ASP A 210 -24.84 -5.16 11.72
CA ASP A 210 -24.66 -6.41 12.46
C ASP A 210 -23.34 -6.46 13.26
N GLU A 211 -22.50 -5.43 13.15
CA GLU A 211 -21.26 -5.35 13.91
C GLU A 211 -21.50 -4.97 15.37
N ASP A 212 -20.58 -5.41 16.24
CA ASP A 212 -20.62 -5.14 17.67
C ASP A 212 -20.56 -3.64 17.99
N GLU A 213 -21.33 -3.19 18.96
CA GLU A 213 -21.36 -1.79 19.39
C GLU A 213 -19.99 -1.29 19.89
N GLU A 214 -19.15 -2.18 20.44
CA GLU A 214 -17.78 -1.84 20.84
C GLU A 214 -16.91 -1.50 19.62
N PHE A 215 -17.04 -2.29 18.54
CA PHE A 215 -16.34 -2.02 17.29
C PHE A 215 -16.79 -0.71 16.64
N LYS A 216 -18.10 -0.46 16.59
CA LYS A 216 -18.67 0.80 16.09
C LYS A 216 -18.21 2.01 16.89
N GLN A 217 -18.09 1.87 18.21
CA GLN A 217 -17.56 2.94 19.04
C GLN A 217 -16.08 3.20 18.77
N GLN A 218 -15.28 2.13 18.65
CA GLN A 218 -13.87 2.22 18.34
C GLN A 218 -13.65 2.88 16.97
N ASP A 219 -14.41 2.50 15.95
CA ASP A 219 -14.34 3.09 14.62
C ASP A 219 -14.66 4.58 14.64
N ARG A 220 -15.73 5.00 15.36
CA ARG A 220 -16.06 6.42 15.54
C ARG A 220 -14.92 7.21 16.20
N GLU A 221 -14.25 6.62 17.19
CA GLU A 221 -13.11 7.25 17.87
C GLU A 221 -11.89 7.36 16.94
N LEU A 222 -11.65 6.36 16.11
CA LEU A 222 -10.59 6.40 15.09
C LEU A 222 -10.88 7.49 14.05
N LYS A 223 -12.09 7.54 13.50
CA LYS A 223 -12.55 8.57 12.54
C LYS A 223 -12.39 9.99 13.10
N ALA A 224 -12.79 10.18 14.35
CA ALA A 224 -12.66 11.48 15.03
C ALA A 224 -11.21 11.88 15.33
N SER A 225 -10.26 10.94 15.30
CA SER A 225 -8.87 11.20 15.65
C SER A 225 -7.99 11.60 14.45
N VAL A 226 -8.52 11.49 13.23
CA VAL A 226 -7.80 11.86 12.00
C VAL A 226 -7.77 13.39 11.86
N PRO A 227 -6.61 13.98 11.49
CA PRO A 227 -5.25 13.44 11.40
C PRO A 227 -4.69 13.02 12.75
N PHE A 228 -3.92 11.91 12.78
CA PHE A 228 -3.37 11.39 14.03
C PHE A 228 -2.21 12.23 14.52
N ALA A 229 -2.31 12.81 15.70
CA ALA A 229 -1.23 13.56 16.35
C ALA A 229 -0.37 12.61 17.17
N VAL A 230 0.88 12.35 16.72
CA VAL A 230 1.70 11.28 17.27
C VAL A 230 3.04 11.72 17.78
N VAL A 231 3.53 10.95 18.75
CA VAL A 231 4.89 11.01 19.26
C VAL A 231 5.54 9.66 19.08
N GLY A 232 6.77 9.62 18.61
CA GLY A 232 7.58 8.41 18.57
C GLY A 232 8.81 8.53 19.45
N SER A 233 9.25 7.43 20.05
CA SER A 233 10.49 7.36 20.80
C SER A 233 11.13 5.98 20.70
N ASN A 234 12.47 5.96 20.63
CA ASN A 234 13.26 4.73 20.75
C ASN A 234 13.70 4.47 22.20
N THR A 235 13.47 5.43 23.11
CA THR A 235 13.95 5.37 24.49
C THR A 235 12.89 4.75 25.40
N ILE A 236 13.31 3.82 26.24
CA ILE A 236 12.49 3.26 27.30
C ILE A 236 12.86 3.97 28.59
N LEU A 237 11.89 4.56 29.26
CA LEU A 237 12.02 5.28 30.52
C LEU A 237 11.31 4.53 31.63
N GLU A 238 11.78 4.70 32.85
CA GLU A 238 11.10 4.18 34.04
C GLU A 238 10.31 5.32 34.70
N VAL A 239 9.00 5.21 34.67
CA VAL A 239 8.08 6.20 35.26
C VAL A 239 7.21 5.49 36.28
N ALA A 240 7.29 5.92 37.53
CA ALA A 240 6.51 5.33 38.64
C ALA A 240 6.64 3.78 38.73
N GLY A 241 7.84 3.24 38.49
CA GLY A 241 8.10 1.79 38.54
C GLY A 241 7.61 1.01 37.30
N ARG A 242 7.14 1.70 36.26
CA ARG A 242 6.75 1.10 34.98
C ARG A 242 7.71 1.51 33.88
N LYS A 243 8.08 0.56 33.04
CA LYS A 243 8.86 0.83 31.83
C LYS A 243 7.91 1.30 30.74
N VAL A 244 8.06 2.57 30.33
CA VAL A 244 7.27 3.20 29.28
C VAL A 244 8.18 3.66 28.15
N ARG A 245 7.71 3.58 26.92
CA ARG A 245 8.39 4.18 25.79
C ARG A 245 8.04 5.65 25.76
N GLY A 246 9.03 6.53 25.84
CA GLY A 246 8.74 7.95 26.00
C GLY A 246 9.93 8.86 25.75
N ARG A 247 9.67 10.15 25.89
CA ARG A 247 10.67 11.22 25.83
C ARG A 247 10.75 11.92 27.17
N GLN A 248 11.96 12.13 27.64
CA GLN A 248 12.20 12.85 28.86
C GLN A 248 12.57 14.30 28.55
N TYR A 249 11.84 15.21 29.15
CA TYR A 249 12.10 16.65 29.11
C TYR A 249 12.39 17.21 30.51
N PRO A 250 12.98 18.39 30.62
CA PRO A 250 13.23 19.02 31.94
C PRO A 250 11.96 19.26 32.75
N TRP A 251 10.81 19.41 32.08
CA TRP A 251 9.50 19.66 32.69
C TRP A 251 8.62 18.43 32.87
N GLY A 252 9.05 17.25 32.38
CA GLY A 252 8.27 16.03 32.54
C GLY A 252 8.59 14.95 31.52
N VAL A 253 7.78 13.90 31.54
CA VAL A 253 7.91 12.77 30.61
C VAL A 253 6.69 12.71 29.71
N VAL A 254 6.94 12.55 28.41
CA VAL A 254 5.93 12.27 27.41
C VAL A 254 5.95 10.78 27.14
N ASP A 255 4.85 10.11 27.47
CA ASP A 255 4.65 8.70 27.20
C ASP A 255 3.96 8.54 25.84
N VAL A 256 4.55 7.72 24.96
CA VAL A 256 4.09 7.49 23.60
C VAL A 256 2.72 6.81 23.58
N GLU A 257 2.48 5.91 24.52
CA GLU A 257 1.25 5.13 24.60
C GLU A 257 0.14 5.80 25.44
N ASN A 258 0.41 6.97 26.00
CA ASN A 258 -0.61 7.70 26.77
C ASN A 258 -1.56 8.46 25.82
N PRO A 259 -2.88 8.16 25.83
CA PRO A 259 -3.85 8.82 24.96
C PRO A 259 -3.96 10.35 25.15
N LYS A 260 -3.52 10.86 26.30
CA LYS A 260 -3.48 12.31 26.55
C LYS A 260 -2.29 13.01 25.90
N HIS A 261 -1.25 12.26 25.57
CA HIS A 261 -0.04 12.79 24.97
C HIS A 261 0.04 12.55 23.46
N SER A 262 -0.62 11.48 22.97
CA SER A 262 -0.43 11.03 21.60
C SER A 262 -1.59 10.15 21.12
N ASP A 263 -1.95 10.25 19.85
CA ASP A 263 -2.86 9.33 19.17
C ASP A 263 -2.17 8.04 18.69
N PHE A 264 -0.98 7.75 19.21
CA PHE A 264 -0.15 6.62 18.74
C PHE A 264 -0.86 5.27 18.81
N ILE A 265 -1.54 4.97 19.93
CA ILE A 265 -2.29 3.72 20.07
C ILE A 265 -3.39 3.63 19.01
N LYS A 266 -4.11 4.73 18.76
CA LYS A 266 -5.16 4.78 17.76
C LYS A 266 -4.64 4.54 16.35
N LEU A 267 -3.50 5.16 16.00
CA LEU A 267 -2.82 4.92 14.72
C LEU A 267 -2.39 3.46 14.59
N ARG A 268 -1.78 2.87 15.64
CA ARG A 268 -1.39 1.46 15.64
C ARG A 268 -2.59 0.52 15.49
N THR A 269 -3.65 0.78 16.23
CA THR A 269 -4.89 0.00 16.14
C THR A 269 -5.48 0.05 14.73
N MET A 270 -5.57 1.24 14.14
CA MET A 270 -6.07 1.42 12.78
C MET A 270 -5.21 0.65 11.76
N LEU A 271 -3.90 0.82 11.79
CA LEU A 271 -3.01 0.21 10.80
C LEU A 271 -2.90 -1.31 10.92
N ILE A 272 -2.93 -1.86 12.15
CA ILE A 272 -2.60 -3.27 12.38
C ILE A 272 -3.85 -4.08 12.72
N SER A 273 -4.69 -3.58 13.64
CA SER A 273 -5.76 -4.39 14.24
C SER A 273 -7.07 -4.32 13.47
N THR A 274 -7.42 -3.18 12.89
CA THR A 274 -8.76 -2.96 12.33
C THR A 274 -8.79 -2.81 10.80
N HIS A 275 -7.91 -2.00 10.20
CA HIS A 275 -8.05 -1.59 8.80
C HIS A 275 -6.92 -2.06 7.88
N MET A 276 -6.05 -2.99 8.31
CA MET A 276 -4.96 -3.48 7.45
C MET A 276 -5.47 -4.15 6.18
N GLN A 277 -6.54 -4.95 6.29
CA GLN A 277 -7.12 -5.64 5.14
C GLN A 277 -7.87 -4.65 4.24
N ASP A 278 -8.65 -3.74 4.81
CA ASP A 278 -9.39 -2.73 4.04
C ASP A 278 -8.46 -1.84 3.21
N LEU A 279 -7.30 -1.44 3.77
CA LEU A 279 -6.27 -0.71 3.03
C LEU A 279 -5.73 -1.49 1.83
N LYS A 280 -5.64 -2.82 1.93
CA LYS A 280 -5.26 -3.69 0.82
C LYS A 280 -6.38 -3.76 -0.22
N ASP A 281 -7.60 -3.97 0.22
CA ASP A 281 -8.76 -4.10 -0.65
C ASP A 281 -9.00 -2.80 -1.44
N VAL A 282 -8.93 -1.63 -0.80
CA VAL A 282 -9.00 -0.34 -1.50
C VAL A 282 -7.83 -0.15 -2.48
N THR A 283 -6.63 -0.63 -2.14
CA THR A 283 -5.49 -0.59 -3.08
C THR A 283 -5.75 -1.44 -4.30
N GLU A 284 -6.35 -2.62 -4.14
CA GLU A 284 -6.67 -3.52 -5.24
C GLU A 284 -7.84 -3.01 -6.09
N ASP A 285 -8.97 -2.75 -5.45
CA ASP A 285 -10.23 -2.46 -6.12
C ASP A 285 -10.31 -1.03 -6.71
N VAL A 286 -9.59 -0.07 -6.11
CA VAL A 286 -9.66 1.33 -6.54
C VAL A 286 -8.36 1.78 -7.20
N HIS A 287 -7.25 1.77 -6.48
CA HIS A 287 -6.01 2.37 -6.98
C HIS A 287 -5.39 1.56 -8.11
N TYR A 288 -5.30 0.25 -7.94
CA TYR A 288 -4.74 -0.63 -8.97
C TYR A 288 -5.65 -0.76 -10.19
N GLU A 289 -6.95 -0.91 -10.00
CA GLU A 289 -7.89 -1.00 -11.14
C GLU A 289 -7.91 0.31 -11.94
N ASN A 290 -7.80 1.47 -11.32
CA ASN A 290 -7.64 2.74 -12.02
C ASN A 290 -6.34 2.79 -12.85
N PHE A 291 -5.23 2.34 -12.28
CA PHE A 291 -3.96 2.23 -13.00
C PHE A 291 -4.07 1.25 -14.18
N ARG A 292 -4.64 0.08 -13.96
CA ARG A 292 -4.87 -0.96 -14.96
C ARG A 292 -5.72 -0.45 -16.13
N ALA A 293 -6.82 0.25 -15.84
CA ALA A 293 -7.68 0.86 -16.85
C ALA A 293 -6.93 1.88 -17.70
N GLN A 294 -6.08 2.70 -17.09
CA GLN A 294 -5.23 3.65 -17.81
C GLN A 294 -4.23 2.94 -18.73
N CYS A 295 -3.55 1.89 -18.26
CA CYS A 295 -2.63 1.10 -19.08
C CYS A 295 -3.33 0.46 -20.29
N ILE A 296 -4.49 -0.16 -20.09
CA ILE A 296 -5.26 -0.79 -21.17
C ILE A 296 -5.72 0.27 -22.19
N SER A 297 -6.17 1.44 -21.72
CA SER A 297 -6.56 2.55 -22.59
C SER A 297 -5.40 3.04 -23.46
N GLN A 298 -4.22 3.20 -22.88
CA GLN A 298 -3.00 3.60 -23.61
C GLN A 298 -2.60 2.57 -24.65
N ILE A 299 -2.59 1.27 -24.30
CA ILE A 299 -2.31 0.18 -25.25
C ILE A 299 -3.30 0.19 -26.42
N SER A 300 -4.58 0.38 -26.13
CA SER A 300 -5.64 0.44 -27.15
C SER A 300 -5.49 1.65 -28.07
N GLN A 301 -5.11 2.80 -27.56
CA GLN A 301 -4.85 4.01 -28.36
C GLN A 301 -3.63 3.81 -29.27
N HIS A 302 -2.53 3.31 -28.79
CA HIS A 302 -1.34 3.02 -29.58
C HIS A 302 -1.61 1.97 -30.68
N ALA A 303 -2.42 0.94 -30.38
CA ALA A 303 -2.84 -0.04 -31.37
C ALA A 303 -3.68 0.59 -32.49
N ARG A 304 -4.59 1.52 -32.15
CA ARG A 304 -5.42 2.27 -33.13
C ARG A 304 -4.56 3.20 -34.00
N GLU A 305 -3.60 3.90 -33.40
CA GLU A 305 -2.68 4.80 -34.12
C GLU A 305 -1.78 4.01 -35.08
N ARG A 306 -1.23 2.87 -34.67
CA ARG A 306 -0.50 1.96 -35.54
C ARG A 306 -1.34 1.40 -36.69
N GLY A 307 -2.61 1.10 -36.43
CA GLY A 307 -3.56 0.67 -37.47
C GLY A 307 -3.85 1.77 -38.51
N LYS A 308 -3.80 3.05 -38.14
CA LYS A 308 -3.93 4.20 -39.07
C LYS A 308 -2.64 4.43 -39.84
N LEU A 309 -1.46 4.36 -39.21
CA LEU A 309 -0.17 4.54 -39.86
C LEU A 309 0.15 3.44 -40.88
N LYS A 310 -0.31 2.18 -40.68
CA LYS A 310 -0.14 1.11 -41.67
C LYS A 310 -0.97 1.30 -42.94
N ARG A 311 -1.90 2.25 -42.99
CA ARG A 311 -2.67 2.58 -44.20
C ARG A 311 -2.01 3.64 -45.09
N ASP A 312 -1.02 4.40 -44.58
CA ASP A 312 -0.56 5.63 -45.27
C ASP A 312 0.96 5.76 -45.44
N SER A 313 1.82 4.76 -45.19
CA SER A 313 3.26 4.99 -45.38
C SER A 313 4.07 3.77 -45.81
N THR A 314 4.88 4.02 -46.83
CA THR A 314 6.09 3.31 -47.24
C THR A 314 7.17 3.28 -46.14
N PRO A 315 8.07 2.28 -46.10
CA PRO A 315 8.97 2.06 -44.99
C PRO A 315 10.12 3.05 -44.98
N TYR A 316 10.29 3.82 -43.91
CA TYR A 316 11.56 4.45 -43.59
C TYR A 316 11.90 4.20 -42.12
N ASP A 317 13.09 3.63 -41.99
CA ASP A 317 13.74 3.12 -40.79
C ASP A 317 14.20 4.28 -39.89
N SER A 318 13.80 4.36 -38.63
CA SER A 318 14.59 4.96 -37.55
C SER A 318 13.96 4.78 -36.16
N ASP A 319 14.75 4.31 -35.23
CA ASP A 319 14.64 4.33 -33.78
C ASP A 319 13.34 3.74 -33.16
N ILE A 320 13.33 2.43 -33.10
CA ILE A 320 12.37 1.69 -32.28
C ILE A 320 12.78 1.87 -30.80
N SER A 321 11.95 2.55 -30.02
CA SER A 321 12.16 2.69 -28.59
C SER A 321 12.16 1.32 -27.89
N GLU A 322 12.84 1.21 -26.75
CA GLU A 322 12.95 -0.04 -25.99
C GLU A 322 11.56 -0.61 -25.60
N THR A 323 10.57 0.27 -25.39
CA THR A 323 9.16 -0.07 -25.16
C THR A 323 8.49 -0.67 -26.41
N ASP A 324 8.85 -0.22 -27.61
CA ASP A 324 8.34 -0.75 -28.86
C ASP A 324 8.91 -2.15 -29.17
N ARG A 325 10.14 -2.42 -28.79
CA ARG A 325 10.75 -3.76 -28.86
C ARG A 325 10.04 -4.74 -27.94
N LEU A 326 9.74 -4.32 -26.71
CA LEU A 326 9.00 -5.15 -25.73
C LEU A 326 7.58 -5.47 -26.20
N LEU A 327 6.90 -4.49 -26.80
CA LEU A 327 5.55 -4.68 -27.38
C LEU A 327 5.57 -5.64 -28.58
N LEU A 328 6.55 -5.50 -29.48
CA LEU A 328 6.74 -6.43 -30.61
C LEU A 328 7.01 -7.86 -30.12
N GLN A 329 7.81 -8.01 -29.06
CA GLN A 329 8.10 -9.30 -28.47
C GLN A 329 6.85 -9.93 -27.83
N LYS A 330 6.00 -9.12 -27.17
CA LYS A 330 4.74 -9.56 -26.60
C LYS A 330 3.70 -9.93 -27.67
N ASP A 331 3.61 -9.18 -28.74
CA ASP A 331 2.72 -9.51 -29.87
C ASP A 331 3.15 -10.84 -30.55
N GLU A 332 4.44 -11.10 -30.65
CA GLU A 332 4.94 -12.38 -31.14
C GLU A 332 4.65 -13.55 -30.19
N GLU A 333 4.78 -13.35 -28.89
CA GLU A 333 4.40 -14.34 -27.86
C GLU A 333 2.90 -14.65 -27.92
N ILE A 334 2.06 -13.64 -28.02
CA ILE A 334 0.59 -13.80 -28.13
C ILE A 334 0.24 -14.58 -29.40
N ARG A 335 0.88 -14.28 -30.52
CA ARG A 335 0.67 -15.00 -31.78
C ARG A 335 1.07 -16.47 -31.67
N ARG A 336 2.22 -16.77 -31.08
CA ARG A 336 2.69 -18.15 -30.84
C ARG A 336 1.74 -18.92 -29.90
N MET A 337 1.21 -18.26 -28.88
CA MET A 337 0.21 -18.87 -27.99
C MET A 337 -1.09 -19.16 -28.69
N GLN A 338 -1.57 -18.26 -29.56
CA GLN A 338 -2.79 -18.49 -30.37
C GLN A 338 -2.59 -19.65 -31.35
N GLU A 339 -1.44 -19.76 -32.00
CA GLU A 339 -1.11 -20.88 -32.89
C GLU A 339 -1.07 -22.21 -32.10
N MET A 340 -0.49 -22.21 -30.89
CA MET A 340 -0.44 -23.39 -30.03
C MET A 340 -1.83 -23.79 -29.52
N LEU A 341 -2.68 -22.84 -29.18
CA LEU A 341 -4.09 -23.09 -28.81
C LEU A 341 -4.88 -23.70 -29.96
N ASN A 342 -4.69 -23.21 -31.18
CA ASN A 342 -5.34 -23.75 -32.36
C ASN A 342 -4.87 -25.19 -32.63
N GLN A 343 -3.57 -25.47 -32.50
CA GLN A 343 -3.03 -26.84 -32.65
C GLN A 343 -3.57 -27.80 -31.58
N MET A 344 -3.70 -27.33 -30.31
CA MET A 344 -4.33 -28.17 -29.27
C MET A 344 -5.80 -28.42 -29.55
N GLN A 345 -6.53 -27.43 -30.04
CA GLN A 345 -7.95 -27.61 -30.42
C GLN A 345 -8.12 -28.59 -31.60
N GLU A 346 -7.22 -28.55 -32.58
CA GLU A 346 -7.20 -29.53 -33.68
C GLU A 346 -6.93 -30.94 -33.17
N LYS A 347 -5.90 -31.12 -32.35
CA LYS A 347 -5.59 -32.42 -31.74
C LYS A 347 -6.75 -32.96 -30.88
N LEU A 348 -7.43 -32.10 -30.11
CA LEU A 348 -8.63 -32.49 -29.37
C LEU A 348 -9.76 -32.89 -30.27
N LYS A 349 -9.94 -32.25 -31.44
CA LYS A 349 -10.96 -32.67 -32.41
C LYS A 349 -10.60 -34.00 -33.09
N GLU A 350 -9.34 -34.24 -33.41
CA GLU A 350 -8.85 -35.50 -33.97
C GLU A 350 -9.02 -36.66 -32.96
N THR A 351 -8.61 -36.47 -31.70
CA THR A 351 -8.80 -37.47 -30.64
C THR A 351 -10.27 -37.75 -30.38
N ALA A 352 -11.14 -36.75 -30.40
CA ALA A 352 -12.59 -36.94 -30.26
C ALA A 352 -13.23 -37.65 -31.45
N GLN A 353 -12.70 -37.48 -32.67
CA GLN A 353 -13.14 -38.24 -33.86
C GLN A 353 -12.67 -39.69 -33.82
N ASP A 354 -11.44 -39.94 -33.35
CA ASP A 354 -10.90 -41.31 -33.22
C ASP A 354 -11.59 -42.07 -32.08
N THR A 355 -11.96 -41.45 -30.98
CA THR A 355 -12.76 -42.07 -29.92
C THR A 355 -14.17 -42.45 -30.45
N ARG A 356 -14.81 -41.59 -31.21
CA ARG A 356 -16.12 -41.90 -31.84
C ARG A 356 -16.05 -43.02 -32.87
N LYS A 357 -14.92 -43.15 -33.59
CA LYS A 357 -14.69 -44.29 -34.51
C LYS A 357 -14.49 -45.60 -33.77
N LEU A 358 -13.78 -45.56 -32.62
CA LEU A 358 -13.60 -46.75 -31.78
C LEU A 358 -14.91 -47.21 -31.11
N GLU A 359 -15.75 -46.29 -30.65
CA GLU A 359 -17.06 -46.61 -30.11
C GLU A 359 -17.99 -47.24 -31.17
N SER A 360 -17.94 -46.77 -32.42
CA SER A 360 -18.73 -47.33 -33.51
C SER A 360 -18.26 -48.74 -33.97
N VAL A 361 -17.10 -49.21 -33.56
CA VAL A 361 -16.55 -50.57 -33.89
C VAL A 361 -16.88 -51.55 -32.78
N ILE A 362 -17.25 -51.11 -31.60
CA ILE A 362 -17.59 -51.98 -30.44
C ILE A 362 -19.06 -52.36 -30.41
N ASP A 363 -19.92 -51.65 -31.17
CA ASP A 363 -21.37 -51.89 -31.24
C ASP A 363 -21.80 -52.73 -32.46
N VAL A 364 -20.88 -53.58 -33.00
CA VAL A 364 -21.24 -54.55 -34.06
C VAL A 364 -21.04 -55.99 -33.56
#